data_4e96cd36ebb522b699c82813148f2999
#
_entry.id   4e96cd36ebb522b699c82813148f2999
#
_cell.length_a   1.000
_cell.length_b   1.000
_cell.length_c   1.000
_cell.angle_alpha   90.00
_cell.angle_beta   90.00
_cell.angle_gamma   90.00
#
_symmetry.space_group_name_H-M   'P 1'
#
loop_
_entity.id
_entity.type
_entity.pdbx_description
1 polymer ?
#
loop_
_entity_poly.entity_id
_entity_poly.type
_entity_poly.pdbx_seq_one_letter_code
_entity_poly.pdbx_strand_id
1 'polypeptide(L)'
;SRGDFSLDDSWRTFWQDRVREGHHFGSHTYDHLYFVKDGPSGEIFARPQFGPKAGVMSLYNEASYCREIRRVDERFKELTGTGIQKIWRAPGGKTSPRSIRMGSQCGYQHIGWNPAGFLGDELSSQTHPNKMLLDKASSQLQDGDITMAHLGIWSRKDPWAPAVLEQLIINLKGRGFCFATLPK
;
A
#
# COMPACT_ATOMS: atom_id res chain seq x y z
N SER A 1 11.94 6.98 18.21
CA SER A 1 12.16 6.19 17.00
C SER A 1 11.85 4.74 17.32
N ARG A 2 10.90 4.16 16.67
CA ARG A 2 10.68 2.72 16.74
C ARG A 2 11.55 2.11 15.67
N GLY A 3 12.50 1.27 16.09
CA GLY A 3 13.52 0.71 15.24
C GLY A 3 13.07 -0.45 14.36
N ASP A 4 11.88 -0.43 13.76
CA ASP A 4 11.45 -1.51 12.86
C ASP A 4 10.73 -0.96 11.63
N PHE A 5 11.28 0.10 11.07
CA PHE A 5 10.83 0.57 9.77
C PHE A 5 11.32 -0.37 8.68
N SER A 6 10.44 -0.83 7.84
CA SER A 6 10.77 -1.68 6.69
C SER A 6 11.79 -1.08 5.72
N LEU A 7 12.16 0.18 5.90
CA LEU A 7 13.21 0.87 5.15
C LEU A 7 14.48 1.13 5.99
N ASP A 8 14.69 0.42 7.09
CA ASP A 8 15.97 0.44 7.82
C ASP A 8 17.05 -0.36 7.09
N ASP A 9 18.33 -0.11 7.44
CA ASP A 9 19.45 -0.81 6.82
C ASP A 9 19.41 -2.33 7.04
N SER A 10 18.79 -2.79 8.12
CA SER A 10 18.57 -4.21 8.40
C SER A 10 17.74 -4.94 7.32
N TRP A 11 16.91 -4.21 6.57
CA TRP A 11 16.10 -4.74 5.48
C TRP A 11 16.76 -4.67 4.10
N ARG A 12 17.99 -4.15 4.02
CA ARG A 12 18.72 -3.93 2.75
C ARG A 12 18.77 -5.18 1.88
N THR A 13 19.25 -6.29 2.41
CA THR A 13 19.35 -7.55 1.66
C THR A 13 17.98 -8.03 1.20
N PHE A 14 16.98 -7.97 2.07
CA PHE A 14 15.62 -8.36 1.72
C PHE A 14 15.10 -7.58 0.50
N TRP A 15 15.24 -6.25 0.50
CA TRP A 15 14.75 -5.43 -0.62
C TRP A 15 15.57 -5.65 -1.89
N GLN A 16 16.88 -5.84 -1.79
CA GLN A 16 17.73 -6.15 -2.94
C GLN A 16 17.33 -7.48 -3.58
N ASP A 17 17.00 -8.49 -2.78
CA ASP A 17 16.50 -9.78 -3.27
C ASP A 17 15.16 -9.60 -4.02
N ARG A 18 14.22 -8.86 -3.45
CA ARG A 18 12.93 -8.60 -4.11
C ARG A 18 13.09 -7.83 -5.42
N VAL A 19 14.03 -6.88 -5.49
CA VAL A 19 14.36 -6.20 -6.75
C VAL A 19 14.90 -7.19 -7.79
N ARG A 20 15.82 -8.08 -7.40
CA ARG A 20 16.38 -9.10 -8.29
C ARG A 20 15.36 -10.10 -8.79
N GLU A 21 14.36 -10.40 -7.98
CA GLU A 21 13.21 -11.26 -8.36
C GLU A 21 12.20 -10.57 -9.29
N GLY A 22 12.40 -9.29 -9.60
CA GLY A 22 11.55 -8.54 -10.52
C GLY A 22 10.28 -7.96 -9.90
N HIS A 23 10.20 -7.87 -8.57
CA HIS A 23 9.10 -7.18 -7.90
C HIS A 23 9.10 -5.69 -8.21
N HIS A 24 7.91 -5.10 -8.28
CA HIS A 24 7.72 -3.67 -8.48
C HIS A 24 7.36 -3.00 -7.14
N PHE A 25 7.85 -1.79 -6.96
CA PHE A 25 7.68 -1.04 -5.71
C PHE A 25 7.05 0.31 -5.98
N GLY A 26 6.24 0.77 -5.04
CA GLY A 26 5.61 2.08 -5.06
C GLY A 26 5.66 2.73 -3.68
N SER A 27 5.29 4.00 -3.58
CA SER A 27 5.25 4.72 -2.30
C SER A 27 3.95 4.45 -1.55
N HIS A 28 4.05 4.29 -0.23
CA HIS A 28 2.91 4.29 0.69
C HIS A 28 2.99 5.46 1.68
N THR A 29 3.69 6.52 1.31
CA THR A 29 4.18 7.64 2.11
C THR A 29 5.17 7.20 3.18
N TYR A 30 6.12 8.07 3.51
CA TYR A 30 7.25 7.67 4.37
C TYR A 30 6.83 7.45 5.83
N ASP A 31 6.05 8.38 6.37
CA ASP A 31 5.56 8.31 7.74
C ASP A 31 4.15 7.71 7.84
N HIS A 32 3.72 6.95 6.81
CA HIS A 32 2.37 6.35 6.72
C HIS A 32 1.28 7.38 6.97
N LEU A 33 1.21 8.38 6.09
CA LEU A 33 0.43 9.60 6.25
C LEU A 33 -1.05 9.40 5.93
N TYR A 34 -1.91 9.30 6.93
CA TYR A 34 -3.36 9.23 6.76
C TYR A 34 -3.94 10.58 6.35
N PHE A 35 -4.62 10.61 5.22
CA PHE A 35 -5.51 11.73 4.85
C PHE A 35 -6.68 11.82 5.83
N VAL A 36 -7.02 13.04 6.27
CA VAL A 36 -8.15 13.31 7.18
C VAL A 36 -9.25 14.07 6.45
N LYS A 37 -8.91 15.23 5.89
CA LYS A 37 -9.84 16.10 5.13
C LYS A 37 -9.07 17.13 4.30
N ASP A 38 -9.74 17.75 3.37
CA ASP A 38 -9.20 18.91 2.65
C ASP A 38 -9.04 20.11 3.58
N GLY A 39 -7.95 20.83 3.42
CA GLY A 39 -7.64 22.08 4.12
C GLY A 39 -8.13 23.33 3.36
N PRO A 40 -7.94 24.53 3.90
CA PRO A 40 -8.52 25.76 3.34
C PRO A 40 -7.92 26.17 1.99
N SER A 41 -6.63 26.34 1.89
CA SER A 41 -5.98 27.03 0.75
C SER A 41 -5.22 26.08 -0.19
N GLY A 42 -5.86 24.98 -0.59
CA GLY A 42 -5.23 23.98 -1.46
C GLY A 42 -4.45 22.91 -0.72
N GLU A 43 -4.36 22.99 0.59
CA GLU A 43 -3.72 22.03 1.49
C GLU A 43 -4.65 20.89 1.88
N ILE A 44 -4.10 19.89 2.52
CA ILE A 44 -4.86 18.81 3.17
C ILE A 44 -4.48 18.71 4.65
N PHE A 45 -5.42 18.32 5.49
CA PHE A 45 -5.13 17.81 6.82
C PHE A 45 -4.80 16.32 6.73
N ALA A 46 -3.66 15.95 7.26
CA ALA A 46 -3.23 14.56 7.34
C ALA A 46 -2.53 14.28 8.66
N ARG A 47 -2.45 13.00 9.02
CA ARG A 47 -1.89 12.54 10.29
C ARG A 47 -0.94 11.38 10.03
N PRO A 48 0.38 11.56 10.24
CA PRO A 48 1.34 10.47 10.14
C PRO A 48 1.17 9.47 11.28
N GLN A 49 1.42 8.20 11.01
CA GLN A 49 1.48 7.16 12.05
C GLN A 49 2.86 7.03 12.67
N PHE A 50 3.90 7.40 11.93
CA PHE A 50 5.29 7.27 12.32
C PHE A 50 5.99 8.62 12.26
N GLY A 51 7.27 8.64 12.67
CA GLY A 51 8.09 9.84 12.64
C GLY A 51 7.81 10.80 13.80
N PRO A 52 8.48 11.98 13.80
CA PRO A 52 8.42 12.95 14.91
C PRO A 52 7.03 13.55 15.16
N LYS A 53 6.16 13.51 14.15
CA LYS A 53 4.79 14.04 14.25
C LYS A 53 3.73 12.94 14.31
N ALA A 54 4.11 11.73 14.72
CA ALA A 54 3.18 10.60 14.81
C ALA A 54 1.94 10.95 15.64
N GLY A 55 0.76 10.67 15.08
CA GLY A 55 -0.54 10.94 15.71
C GLY A 55 -1.01 12.39 15.67
N VAL A 56 -0.17 13.35 15.25
CA VAL A 56 -0.52 14.77 15.20
C VAL A 56 -1.11 15.14 13.85
N MET A 57 -2.37 15.60 13.84
CA MET A 57 -2.98 16.13 12.63
C MET A 57 -2.33 17.46 12.25
N SER A 58 -1.83 17.57 11.05
CA SER A 58 -1.13 18.73 10.53
C SER A 58 -1.56 19.08 9.12
N LEU A 59 -1.35 20.34 8.72
CA LEU A 59 -1.53 20.78 7.33
C LEU A 59 -0.34 20.34 6.47
N TYR A 60 -0.65 19.84 5.30
CA TYR A 60 0.30 19.48 4.26
C TYR A 60 -0.05 20.24 2.98
N ASN A 61 0.86 21.09 2.52
CA ASN A 61 0.82 21.64 1.18
C ASN A 61 1.45 20.67 0.18
N GLU A 62 1.39 20.99 -1.10
CA GLU A 62 1.93 20.16 -2.18
C GLU A 62 3.40 19.76 -1.90
N ALA A 63 4.27 20.71 -1.56
CA ALA A 63 5.69 20.44 -1.35
C ALA A 63 5.94 19.46 -0.17
N SER A 64 5.22 19.61 0.94
CA SER A 64 5.34 18.74 2.10
C SER A 64 4.74 17.34 1.84
N TYR A 65 3.65 17.26 1.07
CA TYR A 65 3.05 16.00 0.66
C TYR A 65 3.93 15.26 -0.34
N CYS A 66 4.50 15.96 -1.32
CA CYS A 66 5.47 15.41 -2.25
C CYS A 66 6.69 14.83 -1.54
N ARG A 67 7.15 15.50 -0.50
CA ARG A 67 8.27 15.02 0.31
C ARG A 67 7.98 13.68 0.97
N GLU A 68 6.77 13.48 1.50
CA GLU A 68 6.34 12.19 2.06
C GLU A 68 6.36 11.05 1.04
N ILE A 69 5.97 11.34 -0.21
CA ILE A 69 5.98 10.34 -1.28
C ILE A 69 7.41 10.05 -1.75
N ARG A 70 8.21 11.11 -1.99
CA ARG A 70 9.56 11.00 -2.58
C ARG A 70 10.58 10.41 -1.62
N ARG A 71 10.48 10.67 -0.31
CA ARG A 71 11.39 10.08 0.68
C ARG A 71 11.43 8.55 0.63
N VAL A 72 10.32 7.90 0.26
CA VAL A 72 10.30 6.44 0.04
C VAL A 72 11.20 6.07 -1.14
N ASP A 73 11.10 6.78 -2.27
CA ASP A 73 11.92 6.56 -3.46
C ASP A 73 13.41 6.76 -3.16
N GLU A 74 13.74 7.88 -2.51
CA GLU A 74 15.10 8.23 -2.11
C GLU A 74 15.70 7.15 -1.21
N ARG A 75 14.99 6.78 -0.15
CA ARG A 75 15.47 5.78 0.79
C ARG A 75 15.55 4.37 0.18
N PHE A 76 14.58 3.99 -0.62
CA PHE A 76 14.62 2.70 -1.30
C PHE A 76 15.80 2.61 -2.28
N LYS A 77 16.09 3.70 -3.00
CA LYS A 77 17.27 3.80 -3.87
C LYS A 77 18.60 3.68 -3.11
N GLU A 78 18.69 4.28 -1.91
CA GLU A 78 19.86 4.12 -1.04
C GLU A 78 20.07 2.66 -0.61
N LEU A 79 18.97 1.94 -0.35
CA LEU A 79 19.04 0.53 0.08
C LEU A 79 19.36 -0.42 -1.07
N THR A 80 18.80 -0.19 -2.26
CA THR A 80 18.79 -1.18 -3.35
C THR A 80 19.60 -0.78 -4.58
N GLY A 81 19.95 0.48 -4.71
CA GLY A 81 20.50 1.05 -5.95
C GLY A 81 19.45 1.38 -7.01
N THR A 82 18.19 0.99 -6.80
CA THR A 82 17.08 1.15 -7.77
C THR A 82 15.95 1.97 -7.15
N GLY A 83 15.41 2.96 -7.88
CA GLY A 83 14.23 3.71 -7.44
C GLY A 83 12.94 2.90 -7.58
N ILE A 84 11.88 3.39 -6.94
CA ILE A 84 10.54 2.82 -7.08
C ILE A 84 9.86 3.32 -8.36
N GLN A 85 8.80 2.64 -8.78
CA GLN A 85 7.91 3.15 -9.84
C GLN A 85 7.23 4.44 -9.39
N LYS A 86 6.84 5.28 -10.36
CA LYS A 86 6.16 6.56 -10.09
C LYS A 86 4.68 6.35 -9.76
N ILE A 87 4.43 5.42 -8.83
CA ILE A 87 3.11 5.13 -8.27
C ILE A 87 3.13 5.28 -6.75
N TRP A 88 1.97 5.62 -6.21
CA TRP A 88 1.77 5.68 -4.77
C TRP A 88 0.37 5.19 -4.39
N ARG A 89 0.21 4.71 -3.18
CA ARG A 89 -1.06 4.31 -2.59
C ARG A 89 -1.26 5.03 -1.25
N ALA A 90 -2.45 5.60 -1.08
CA ALA A 90 -2.78 6.31 0.15
C ALA A 90 -2.93 5.35 1.33
N PRO A 91 -2.31 5.62 2.49
CA PRO A 91 -2.56 4.89 3.72
C PRO A 91 -4.04 4.83 4.08
N GLY A 92 -4.52 3.60 4.40
CA GLY A 92 -5.93 3.32 4.67
C GLY A 92 -6.86 3.55 3.47
N GLY A 93 -6.33 3.71 2.26
CA GLY A 93 -7.11 3.97 1.05
C GLY A 93 -7.83 5.33 1.03
N LYS A 94 -7.61 6.18 2.03
CA LYS A 94 -8.33 7.46 2.17
C LYS A 94 -7.71 8.55 1.32
N THR A 95 -8.51 9.09 0.40
CA THR A 95 -8.10 10.16 -0.51
C THR A 95 -9.21 11.19 -0.69
N SER A 96 -8.83 12.33 -1.28
CA SER A 96 -9.74 13.26 -1.94
C SER A 96 -9.25 13.55 -3.36
N PRO A 97 -10.07 14.14 -4.22
CA PRO A 97 -9.60 14.63 -5.52
C PRO A 97 -8.38 15.56 -5.40
N ARG A 98 -8.29 16.31 -4.30
CA ARG A 98 -7.15 17.19 -4.02
C ARG A 98 -5.89 16.41 -3.70
N SER A 99 -5.93 15.46 -2.76
CA SER A 99 -4.76 14.66 -2.39
C SER A 99 -4.23 13.85 -3.58
N ILE A 100 -5.12 13.34 -4.44
CA ILE A 100 -4.75 12.64 -5.68
C ILE A 100 -4.03 13.61 -6.64
N ARG A 101 -4.58 14.82 -6.87
CA ARG A 101 -3.89 15.83 -7.69
C ARG A 101 -2.51 16.21 -7.14
N MET A 102 -2.39 16.41 -5.84
CA MET A 102 -1.09 16.69 -5.21
C MET A 102 -0.08 15.56 -5.49
N GLY A 103 -0.47 14.30 -5.38
CA GLY A 103 0.36 13.16 -5.74
C GLY A 103 0.78 13.18 -7.21
N SER A 104 -0.14 13.51 -8.12
CA SER A 104 0.14 13.63 -9.56
C SER A 104 1.13 14.77 -9.85
N GLN A 105 0.99 15.92 -9.19
CA GLN A 105 1.92 17.05 -9.30
C GLN A 105 3.33 16.69 -8.79
N CYS A 106 3.44 15.73 -7.86
CA CYS A 106 4.73 15.16 -7.46
C CYS A 106 5.36 14.25 -8.51
N GLY A 107 4.64 13.91 -9.58
CA GLY A 107 5.04 12.94 -10.59
C GLY A 107 4.71 11.49 -10.23
N TYR A 108 3.76 11.24 -9.33
CA TYR A 108 3.36 9.89 -8.92
C TYR A 108 1.86 9.67 -9.16
N GLN A 109 1.52 8.60 -9.85
CA GLN A 109 0.13 8.20 -10.06
C GLN A 109 -0.41 7.46 -8.84
N HIS A 110 -1.61 7.84 -8.37
CA HIS A 110 -2.29 7.11 -7.31
C HIS A 110 -2.85 5.79 -7.83
N ILE A 111 -2.56 4.71 -7.12
CA ILE A 111 -3.12 3.38 -7.37
C ILE A 111 -3.95 2.97 -6.16
N GLY A 112 -5.24 2.81 -6.36
CA GLY A 112 -6.17 2.26 -5.38
C GLY A 112 -6.52 0.81 -5.67
N TRP A 113 -7.64 0.39 -5.11
CA TRP A 113 -8.30 -0.89 -5.40
C TRP A 113 -9.80 -0.66 -5.41
N ASN A 114 -10.53 -1.52 -6.07
CA ASN A 114 -11.99 -1.54 -5.98
C ASN A 114 -12.46 -2.41 -4.79
N PRO A 115 -13.74 -2.33 -4.41
CA PRO A 115 -14.25 -3.07 -3.25
C PRO A 115 -14.01 -4.59 -3.30
N ALA A 116 -14.06 -5.21 -4.48
CA ALA A 116 -13.79 -6.63 -4.65
C ALA A 116 -12.30 -6.96 -4.49
N GLY A 117 -11.42 -6.01 -4.84
CA GLY A 117 -9.96 -6.15 -4.72
C GLY A 117 -9.44 -6.07 -3.29
N PHE A 118 -10.22 -5.56 -2.33
CA PHE A 118 -9.87 -5.61 -0.91
C PHE A 118 -10.02 -7.04 -0.38
N LEU A 119 -8.91 -7.70 -0.14
CA LEU A 119 -8.91 -9.11 0.25
C LEU A 119 -9.27 -9.36 1.72
N GLY A 120 -9.40 -8.30 2.52
CA GLY A 120 -9.91 -8.37 3.90
C GLY A 120 -8.93 -8.91 4.93
N ASP A 121 -7.65 -8.98 4.61
CA ASP A 121 -6.60 -9.56 5.43
C ASP A 121 -6.35 -8.83 6.77
N GLU A 122 -6.84 -7.61 6.93
CA GLU A 122 -6.79 -6.84 8.17
C GLU A 122 -8.06 -6.93 9.02
N LEU A 123 -9.09 -7.62 8.54
CA LEU A 123 -10.33 -7.81 9.27
C LEU A 123 -10.17 -8.90 10.34
N SER A 124 -10.94 -8.76 11.43
CA SER A 124 -10.90 -9.76 12.52
C SER A 124 -11.21 -11.16 12.02
N SER A 125 -10.36 -12.13 12.36
CA SER A 125 -10.57 -13.54 12.02
C SER A 125 -11.82 -14.15 12.67
N GLN A 126 -12.31 -13.57 13.76
CA GLN A 126 -13.55 -14.02 14.41
C GLN A 126 -14.79 -13.74 13.56
N THR A 127 -14.82 -12.56 12.92
CA THR A 127 -15.97 -12.15 12.09
C THR A 127 -15.73 -12.38 10.60
N HIS A 128 -14.49 -12.52 10.18
CA HIS A 128 -14.07 -12.71 8.79
C HIS A 128 -13.01 -13.84 8.73
N PRO A 129 -13.42 -15.09 8.93
CA PRO A 129 -12.50 -16.22 8.85
C PRO A 129 -11.92 -16.38 7.43
N ASN A 130 -10.74 -16.95 7.31
CA ASN A 130 -10.02 -17.12 6.03
C ASN A 130 -10.89 -17.74 4.94
N LYS A 131 -11.70 -18.75 5.29
CA LYS A 131 -12.60 -19.38 4.31
C LYS A 131 -13.61 -18.39 3.71
N MET A 132 -14.21 -17.53 4.54
CA MET A 132 -15.16 -16.51 4.07
C MET A 132 -14.47 -15.50 3.12
N LEU A 133 -13.26 -15.05 3.47
CA LEU A 133 -12.49 -14.13 2.64
C LEU A 133 -12.09 -14.76 1.31
N LEU A 134 -11.67 -16.03 1.33
CA LEU A 134 -11.34 -16.80 0.14
C LEU A 134 -12.55 -16.97 -0.78
N ASP A 135 -13.68 -17.40 -0.24
CA ASP A 135 -14.91 -17.60 -1.01
C ASP A 135 -15.39 -16.30 -1.64
N LYS A 136 -15.37 -15.20 -0.87
CA LYS A 136 -15.70 -13.86 -1.36
C LYS A 136 -14.80 -13.42 -2.50
N ALA A 137 -13.49 -13.46 -2.31
CA ALA A 137 -12.54 -13.04 -3.33
C ALA A 137 -12.63 -13.95 -4.58
N SER A 138 -12.72 -15.26 -4.38
CA SER A 138 -12.85 -16.23 -5.49
C SER A 138 -14.11 -16.00 -6.34
N SER A 139 -15.21 -15.49 -5.75
CA SER A 139 -16.48 -15.30 -6.46
C SER A 139 -16.67 -13.89 -7.03
N GLN A 140 -16.15 -12.85 -6.36
CA GLN A 140 -16.47 -11.46 -6.68
C GLN A 140 -15.43 -10.75 -7.55
N LEU A 141 -14.18 -11.23 -7.57
CA LEU A 141 -13.16 -10.62 -8.41
C LEU A 141 -13.50 -10.78 -9.89
N GLN A 142 -13.29 -9.68 -10.62
CA GLN A 142 -13.54 -9.55 -12.05
C GLN A 142 -12.26 -9.16 -12.80
N ASP A 143 -12.32 -9.24 -14.12
CA ASP A 143 -11.21 -8.83 -14.98
C ASP A 143 -10.91 -7.33 -14.82
N GLY A 144 -9.63 -6.99 -14.74
CA GLY A 144 -9.19 -5.63 -14.48
C GLY A 144 -9.16 -5.21 -13.01
N ASP A 145 -9.61 -6.05 -12.07
CA ASP A 145 -9.55 -5.73 -10.64
C ASP A 145 -8.12 -5.68 -10.11
N ILE A 146 -7.84 -4.67 -9.29
CA ILE A 146 -6.59 -4.56 -8.54
C ILE A 146 -6.82 -5.16 -7.16
N THR A 147 -6.08 -6.22 -6.84
CA THR A 147 -6.13 -6.85 -5.52
C THR A 147 -5.15 -6.19 -4.55
N MET A 148 -5.55 -6.09 -3.29
CA MET A 148 -4.75 -5.51 -2.22
C MET A 148 -4.77 -6.42 -0.98
N ALA A 149 -3.57 -6.74 -0.51
CA ALA A 149 -3.33 -7.44 0.74
C ALA A 149 -2.08 -6.88 1.44
N HIS A 150 -1.94 -7.14 2.72
CA HIS A 150 -0.77 -6.81 3.51
C HIS A 150 0.11 -8.05 3.71
N LEU A 151 1.42 -7.89 3.73
CA LEU A 151 2.38 -8.99 3.95
C LEU A 151 2.57 -9.35 5.43
N GLY A 152 1.70 -8.92 6.29
CA GLY A 152 1.75 -9.24 7.71
C GLY A 152 0.86 -8.31 8.49
N ILE A 153 -0.24 -8.84 8.96
CA ILE A 153 -1.15 -8.15 9.85
C ILE A 153 -1.10 -8.83 11.20
N TRP A 154 -0.43 -8.21 12.12
CA TRP A 154 -0.28 -8.70 13.50
C TRP A 154 -1.57 -8.62 14.33
N SER A 155 -2.60 -7.94 13.83
CA SER A 155 -3.94 -7.90 14.44
C SER A 155 -4.77 -9.16 14.19
N ARG A 156 -4.43 -9.98 13.19
CA ARG A 156 -5.07 -11.27 12.96
C ARG A 156 -4.33 -12.39 13.70
N LYS A 157 -5.11 -13.34 14.26
CA LYS A 157 -4.55 -14.55 14.88
C LYS A 157 -4.20 -15.62 13.86
N ASP A 158 -4.90 -15.65 12.74
CA ASP A 158 -4.68 -16.55 11.60
C ASP A 158 -4.17 -15.72 10.41
N PRO A 159 -2.90 -15.84 10.00
CA PRO A 159 -2.37 -15.08 8.88
C PRO A 159 -3.10 -15.44 7.58
N TRP A 160 -3.64 -14.43 6.91
CA TRP A 160 -4.41 -14.64 5.69
C TRP A 160 -3.52 -15.04 4.50
N ALA A 161 -2.49 -14.29 4.21
CA ALA A 161 -1.68 -14.49 3.02
C ALA A 161 -1.02 -15.88 2.96
N PRO A 162 -0.29 -16.38 3.97
CA PRO A 162 0.28 -17.71 3.91
C PRO A 162 -0.77 -18.83 3.83
N ALA A 163 -1.95 -18.62 4.42
CA ALA A 163 -2.95 -19.68 4.55
C ALA A 163 -3.85 -19.83 3.31
N VAL A 164 -4.14 -18.76 2.59
CA VAL A 164 -5.18 -18.79 1.55
C VAL A 164 -4.80 -18.18 0.21
N LEU A 165 -3.67 -17.45 0.12
CA LEU A 165 -3.28 -16.78 -1.13
C LEU A 165 -3.05 -17.77 -2.28
N GLU A 166 -2.39 -18.88 -2.03
CA GLU A 166 -2.17 -19.92 -3.03
C GLU A 166 -3.50 -20.46 -3.57
N GLN A 167 -4.44 -20.80 -2.66
CA GLN A 167 -5.74 -21.31 -3.06
C GLN A 167 -6.55 -20.27 -3.84
N LEU A 168 -6.47 -19.00 -3.48
CA LEU A 168 -7.10 -17.92 -4.24
C LEU A 168 -6.55 -17.84 -5.67
N ILE A 169 -5.23 -17.92 -5.82
CA ILE A 169 -4.58 -17.93 -7.14
C ILE A 169 -5.07 -19.13 -7.97
N ILE A 170 -5.13 -20.31 -7.39
CA ILE A 170 -5.62 -21.52 -8.05
C ILE A 170 -7.08 -21.34 -8.50
N ASN A 171 -7.95 -20.85 -7.60
CA ASN A 171 -9.36 -20.62 -7.90
C ASN A 171 -9.55 -19.62 -9.05
N LEU A 172 -8.82 -18.51 -9.03
CA LEU A 172 -8.92 -17.49 -10.08
C LEU A 172 -8.39 -18.02 -11.42
N LYS A 173 -7.26 -18.72 -11.43
CA LYS A 173 -6.76 -19.38 -12.65
C LYS A 173 -7.77 -20.40 -13.20
N GLY A 174 -8.42 -21.17 -12.34
CA GLY A 174 -9.49 -22.10 -12.73
C GLY A 174 -10.70 -21.43 -13.37
N ARG A 175 -10.93 -20.14 -13.05
CA ARG A 175 -11.95 -19.30 -13.69
C ARG A 175 -11.45 -18.61 -14.98
N GLY A 176 -10.21 -18.84 -15.40
CA GLY A 176 -9.64 -18.25 -16.61
C GLY A 176 -8.92 -16.93 -16.41
N PHE A 177 -8.70 -16.47 -15.16
CA PHE A 177 -7.97 -15.25 -14.90
C PHE A 177 -6.46 -15.41 -15.11
N CYS A 178 -5.84 -14.36 -15.60
CA CYS A 178 -4.39 -14.16 -15.60
C CYS A 178 -4.03 -13.06 -14.59
N PHE A 179 -2.83 -13.15 -14.03
CA PHE A 179 -2.29 -12.12 -13.16
C PHE A 179 -1.29 -11.27 -13.92
N ALA A 180 -1.38 -9.96 -13.75
CA ALA A 180 -0.45 -9.00 -14.33
C ALA A 180 0.07 -8.07 -13.24
N THR A 181 1.25 -7.51 -13.46
CA THR A 181 1.76 -6.39 -12.66
C THR A 181 1.01 -5.11 -13.04
N LEU A 182 1.00 -4.14 -12.12
CA LEU A 182 0.49 -2.81 -12.43
C LEU A 182 1.26 -2.22 -13.63
N PRO A 183 0.57 -1.48 -14.53
CA PRO A 183 1.23 -0.87 -15.69
C PRO A 183 2.35 0.08 -15.23
N LYS A 184 3.42 0.14 -16.04
CA LYS A 184 4.55 1.05 -15.84
C LYS A 184 4.17 2.48 -16.17
#